data_0a3ece7801cce1e2d9dee8b67b9b4295
#
_entry.id   0a3ece7801cce1e2d9dee8b67b9b4295
#
_cell.length_a   1.000
_cell.length_b   1.000
_cell.length_c   1.000
_cell.angle_alpha   90.00
_cell.angle_beta   90.00
_cell.angle_gamma   90.00
#
_symmetry.space_group_name_H-M   'P 1'
#
loop_
_entity.id
_entity.type
_entity.pdbx_description
1 polymer ?
#
loop_
_entity_poly.entity_id
_entity_poly.type
_entity_poly.pdbx_seq_one_letter_code
_entity_poly.pdbx_strand_id
1 'polypeptide(L)'
;DAVNIFDVFHTLDREKIAREFSKYGDVMKTKKIFIQVNTGEEISKSGVAPKNLKTFLEYCQNDMELNICGLMCIPPVDEDPISHFTKLKTLARDNSLDELSIGMSGDYEKALQFNPAYIRLGTILFGKRK
;
A
#
# COMPACT_ATOMS: atom_id res chain seq x y z
N ASP A 1 -10.17 10.21 -16.26
CA ASP A 1 -10.12 8.94 -15.59
C ASP A 1 -9.37 9.03 -14.23
N ALA A 2 -9.29 7.93 -13.51
CA ALA A 2 -8.73 7.94 -12.16
C ALA A 2 -7.27 8.40 -12.11
N VAL A 3 -6.47 8.06 -13.12
CA VAL A 3 -5.05 8.42 -13.13
C VAL A 3 -4.85 9.93 -13.17
N ASN A 4 -5.71 10.65 -13.87
CA ASN A 4 -5.58 12.09 -13.96
C ASN A 4 -6.15 12.82 -12.74
N ILE A 5 -7.09 12.18 -12.03
CA ILE A 5 -7.79 12.80 -10.90
C ILE A 5 -7.03 12.59 -9.58
N PHE A 6 -6.48 11.40 -9.37
CA PHE A 6 -5.85 11.06 -8.09
C PHE A 6 -4.32 11.13 -8.19
N ASP A 7 -3.70 11.63 -7.12
CA ASP A 7 -2.24 11.69 -7.01
C ASP A 7 -1.65 10.51 -6.25
N VAL A 8 -2.49 9.74 -5.54
CA VAL A 8 -2.05 8.64 -4.69
C VAL A 8 -2.94 7.43 -4.93
N PHE A 9 -2.30 6.27 -5.11
CA PHE A 9 -3.01 4.99 -5.29
C PHE A 9 -2.56 4.03 -4.21
N HIS A 10 -3.50 3.40 -3.51
CA HIS A 10 -3.22 2.59 -2.32
C HIS A 10 -3.40 1.09 -2.51
N THR A 11 -3.94 0.65 -3.61
CA THR A 11 -4.41 -0.73 -3.74
C THR A 11 -3.76 -1.53 -4.86
N LEU A 12 -2.53 -1.21 -5.20
CA LEU A 12 -1.81 -1.99 -6.22
C LEU A 12 -1.43 -3.34 -5.64
N ASP A 13 -1.96 -4.42 -6.22
CA ASP A 13 -1.71 -5.76 -5.69
C ASP A 13 -1.56 -6.86 -6.73
N ARG A 14 -1.52 -6.51 -8.02
CA ARG A 14 -1.40 -7.53 -9.08
C ARG A 14 -0.80 -6.94 -10.34
N GLU A 15 -0.18 -7.83 -11.12
CA GLU A 15 0.50 -7.43 -12.34
C GLU A 15 -0.40 -6.72 -13.34
N LYS A 16 -1.65 -7.16 -13.44
CA LYS A 16 -2.60 -6.54 -14.37
C LYS A 16 -2.74 -5.06 -14.09
N ILE A 17 -2.89 -4.69 -12.82
CA ILE A 17 -3.04 -3.28 -12.43
C ILE A 17 -1.73 -2.53 -12.67
N ALA A 18 -0.59 -3.14 -12.36
CA ALA A 18 0.70 -2.52 -12.61
C ALA A 18 0.90 -2.22 -14.09
N ARG A 19 0.53 -3.15 -14.97
CA ARG A 19 0.61 -2.93 -16.41
C ARG A 19 -0.31 -1.80 -16.87
N GLU A 20 -1.52 -1.73 -16.30
CA GLU A 20 -2.44 -0.65 -16.64
C GLU A 20 -1.86 0.71 -16.24
N PHE A 21 -1.26 0.81 -15.03
CA PHE A 21 -0.63 2.05 -14.61
C PHE A 21 0.52 2.43 -15.54
N SER A 22 1.34 1.47 -15.96
CA SER A 22 2.51 1.77 -16.77
C SER A 22 2.15 2.37 -18.13
N LYS A 23 0.93 2.14 -18.61
CA LYS A 23 0.48 2.69 -19.89
C LYS A 23 0.36 4.20 -19.88
N TYR A 24 0.32 4.83 -18.71
CA TYR A 24 0.21 6.28 -18.59
C TYR A 24 1.57 6.97 -18.57
N GLY A 25 2.67 6.18 -18.58
CA GLY A 25 4.00 6.75 -18.76
C GLY A 25 4.36 7.83 -17.75
N ASP A 26 4.77 9.00 -18.26
CA ASP A 26 5.27 10.08 -17.40
C ASP A 26 4.25 10.60 -16.41
N VAL A 27 2.96 10.49 -16.70
CA VAL A 27 1.92 10.92 -15.76
C VAL A 27 2.04 10.13 -14.46
N MET A 28 2.31 8.82 -14.55
CA MET A 28 2.42 7.99 -13.36
C MET A 28 3.69 8.23 -12.56
N LYS A 29 4.72 8.81 -13.16
CA LYS A 29 5.98 9.07 -12.44
C LYS A 29 5.81 10.07 -11.30
N THR A 30 4.80 10.92 -11.38
CA THR A 30 4.52 11.91 -10.33
C THR A 30 3.50 11.40 -9.32
N LYS A 31 2.92 10.23 -9.53
CA LYS A 31 1.90 9.67 -8.65
C LYS A 31 2.56 8.78 -7.61
N LYS A 32 2.04 8.82 -6.39
CA LYS A 32 2.48 7.93 -5.32
C LYS A 32 1.67 6.64 -5.37
N ILE A 33 2.35 5.50 -5.33
CA ILE A 33 1.68 4.20 -5.40
C ILE A 33 2.09 3.38 -4.20
N PHE A 34 1.10 2.80 -3.52
CA PHE A 34 1.31 1.89 -2.40
C PHE A 34 0.90 0.50 -2.82
N ILE A 35 1.74 -0.49 -2.50
CA ILE A 35 1.39 -1.88 -2.75
C ILE A 35 0.58 -2.38 -1.57
N GLN A 36 -0.58 -2.95 -1.86
CA GLN A 36 -1.42 -3.57 -0.84
C GLN A 36 -0.90 -4.97 -0.53
N VAL A 37 -0.61 -5.21 0.75
CA VAL A 37 -0.11 -6.50 1.23
C VAL A 37 -1.20 -7.22 2.02
N ASN A 38 -1.37 -8.49 1.75
CA ASN A 38 -2.29 -9.35 2.48
C ASN A 38 -1.58 -9.89 3.73
N THR A 39 -1.55 -9.08 4.79
CA THR A 39 -0.80 -9.42 6.00
C THR A 39 -1.40 -10.59 6.76
N GLY A 40 -2.70 -10.85 6.61
CA GLY A 40 -3.36 -11.99 7.22
C GLY A 40 -3.22 -13.27 6.42
N GLU A 41 -2.68 -13.17 5.20
CA GLU A 41 -2.49 -14.28 4.29
C GLU A 41 -3.78 -15.05 4.03
N GLU A 42 -4.88 -14.32 3.92
CA GLU A 42 -6.20 -14.88 3.65
C GLU A 42 -6.39 -15.08 2.15
N ILE A 43 -6.76 -16.30 1.75
CA ILE A 43 -6.87 -16.66 0.33
C ILE A 43 -7.86 -15.78 -0.43
N SER A 44 -8.98 -15.45 0.19
CA SER A 44 -10.05 -14.70 -0.47
C SER A 44 -9.88 -13.17 -0.41
N LYS A 45 -8.83 -12.68 0.24
CA LYS A 45 -8.63 -11.24 0.38
C LYS A 45 -7.67 -10.70 -0.65
N SER A 46 -7.84 -9.40 -0.96
CA SER A 46 -6.91 -8.70 -1.86
C SER A 46 -5.57 -8.47 -1.18
N GLY A 47 -4.58 -8.23 -1.99
CA GLY A 47 -3.25 -7.92 -1.50
C GLY A 47 -2.23 -8.98 -1.90
N VAL A 48 -0.99 -8.55 -2.03
CA VAL A 48 0.13 -9.43 -2.35
C VAL A 48 0.51 -10.22 -1.10
N ALA A 49 0.73 -11.52 -1.25
CA ALA A 49 1.21 -12.32 -0.12
C ALA A 49 2.60 -11.83 0.29
N PRO A 50 2.90 -11.78 1.59
CA PRO A 50 4.22 -11.28 2.04
C PRO A 50 5.41 -11.96 1.37
N LYS A 51 5.32 -13.26 1.13
CA LYS A 51 6.41 -14.01 0.47
C LYS A 51 6.65 -13.60 -0.98
N ASN A 52 5.66 -13.00 -1.61
CA ASN A 52 5.74 -12.58 -3.01
C ASN A 52 6.05 -11.10 -3.17
N LEU A 53 6.12 -10.36 -2.06
CA LEU A 53 6.25 -8.91 -2.11
C LEU A 53 7.49 -8.44 -2.83
N LYS A 54 8.65 -9.02 -2.51
CA LYS A 54 9.91 -8.55 -3.10
C LYS A 54 9.90 -8.71 -4.63
N THR A 55 9.44 -9.85 -5.12
CA THR A 55 9.37 -10.10 -6.56
C THR A 55 8.41 -9.15 -7.24
N PHE A 56 7.24 -8.93 -6.64
CA PHE A 56 6.26 -8.01 -7.20
C PHE A 56 6.76 -6.57 -7.18
N LEU A 57 7.42 -6.17 -6.10
CA LEU A 57 7.98 -4.83 -5.98
C LEU A 57 9.02 -4.58 -7.08
N GLU A 58 9.91 -5.54 -7.30
CA GLU A 58 10.92 -5.43 -8.35
C GLU A 58 10.28 -5.29 -9.72
N TYR A 59 9.24 -6.07 -9.97
CA TYR A 59 8.49 -5.97 -11.22
C TYR A 59 7.89 -4.58 -11.39
N CYS A 60 7.27 -4.05 -10.36
CA CYS A 60 6.64 -2.73 -10.43
C CYS A 60 7.66 -1.62 -10.63
N GLN A 61 8.77 -1.67 -9.92
CA GLN A 61 9.78 -0.61 -9.99
C GLN A 61 10.63 -0.68 -11.25
N ASN A 62 11.06 -1.88 -11.62
CA ASN A 62 12.03 -2.04 -12.70
C ASN A 62 11.38 -2.28 -14.05
N ASP A 63 10.39 -3.18 -14.13
CA ASP A 63 9.76 -3.50 -15.41
C ASP A 63 8.68 -2.51 -15.78
N MET A 64 7.89 -2.06 -14.80
CA MET A 64 6.78 -1.14 -15.04
C MET A 64 7.13 0.31 -14.75
N GLU A 65 8.29 0.57 -14.14
CA GLU A 65 8.80 1.92 -13.84
C GLU A 65 7.80 2.76 -13.04
N LEU A 66 7.18 2.14 -12.05
CA LEU A 66 6.21 2.82 -11.19
C LEU A 66 6.88 3.38 -9.93
N ASN A 67 6.35 4.49 -9.44
CA ASN A 67 6.86 5.14 -8.24
C ASN A 67 6.21 4.51 -7.00
N ILE A 68 6.79 3.43 -6.52
CA ILE A 68 6.29 2.74 -5.33
C ILE A 68 6.87 3.43 -4.10
N CYS A 69 6.00 4.04 -3.29
CA CYS A 69 6.41 4.82 -2.11
C CYS A 69 6.35 4.01 -0.82
N GLY A 70 5.48 3.02 -0.75
CA GLY A 70 5.31 2.30 0.50
C GLY A 70 4.31 1.17 0.38
N LEU A 71 3.87 0.69 1.54
CA LEU A 71 2.98 -0.44 1.63
C LEU A 71 1.68 -0.07 2.35
N MET A 72 0.63 -0.79 2.03
CA MET A 72 -0.69 -0.62 2.61
C MET A 72 -1.23 -1.97 3.05
N CYS A 73 -1.99 -2.01 4.12
CA CYS A 73 -2.73 -3.22 4.47
C CYS A 73 -4.06 -2.88 5.11
N ILE A 74 -4.97 -3.85 5.06
CA ILE A 74 -6.25 -3.81 5.76
C ILE A 74 -6.28 -5.08 6.60
N PRO A 75 -5.99 -4.99 7.92
CA PRO A 75 -5.96 -6.18 8.76
C PRO A 75 -7.32 -6.87 8.85
N PRO A 76 -7.34 -8.18 9.13
CA PRO A 76 -8.60 -8.87 9.40
C PRO A 76 -9.33 -8.22 10.57
N VAL A 77 -10.66 -8.14 10.46
CA VAL A 77 -11.51 -7.44 11.44
C VAL A 77 -11.42 -8.09 12.82
N ASP A 78 -11.25 -9.40 12.86
CA ASP A 78 -11.28 -10.19 14.11
C ASP A 78 -9.91 -10.41 14.73
N GLU A 79 -8.86 -9.74 14.22
CA GLU A 79 -7.50 -9.85 14.75
C GLU A 79 -6.99 -8.50 15.23
N ASP A 80 -5.98 -8.53 16.10
CA ASP A 80 -5.35 -7.31 16.59
C ASP A 80 -4.57 -6.65 15.44
N PRO A 81 -4.94 -5.43 15.04
CA PRO A 81 -4.25 -4.78 13.91
C PRO A 81 -2.78 -4.46 14.20
N ILE A 82 -2.37 -4.35 15.46
CA ILE A 82 -0.98 -4.01 15.80
C ILE A 82 0.00 -5.03 15.21
N SER A 83 -0.32 -6.32 15.28
CA SER A 83 0.57 -7.34 14.73
C SER A 83 0.72 -7.20 13.23
N HIS A 84 -0.37 -6.84 12.55
CA HIS A 84 -0.35 -6.65 11.10
C HIS A 84 0.41 -5.38 10.70
N PHE A 85 0.26 -4.31 11.48
CA PHE A 85 1.00 -3.07 11.22
C PHE A 85 2.50 -3.27 11.47
N THR A 86 2.86 -4.02 12.51
CA THR A 86 4.25 -4.35 12.79
C THR A 86 4.86 -5.15 11.64
N LYS A 87 4.14 -6.14 11.16
CA LYS A 87 4.57 -6.96 10.03
C LYS A 87 4.76 -6.10 8.78
N LEU A 88 3.81 -5.21 8.50
CA LEU A 88 3.89 -4.34 7.34
C LEU A 88 5.08 -3.41 7.42
N LYS A 89 5.32 -2.82 8.59
CA LYS A 89 6.46 -1.92 8.79
C LYS A 89 7.77 -2.65 8.57
N THR A 90 7.89 -3.88 9.06
CA THR A 90 9.08 -4.69 8.86
C THR A 90 9.29 -4.98 7.37
N LEU A 91 8.22 -5.36 6.67
CA LEU A 91 8.29 -5.62 5.23
C LEU A 91 8.71 -4.38 4.45
N ALA A 92 8.18 -3.22 4.82
CA ALA A 92 8.55 -1.97 4.16
C ALA A 92 10.03 -1.67 4.36
N ARG A 93 10.50 -1.76 5.60
CA ARG A 93 11.90 -1.50 5.92
C ARG A 93 12.83 -2.47 5.17
N ASP A 94 12.48 -3.75 5.14
CA ASP A 94 13.30 -4.76 4.48
C ASP A 94 13.38 -4.55 2.98
N ASN A 95 12.43 -3.82 2.41
CA ASN A 95 12.39 -3.52 0.98
C ASN A 95 12.71 -2.06 0.67
N SER A 96 13.30 -1.35 1.64
CA SER A 96 13.73 0.04 1.48
C SER A 96 12.59 1.01 1.18
N LEU A 97 11.42 0.73 1.73
CA LEU A 97 10.25 1.59 1.63
C LEU A 97 9.99 2.21 3.01
N ASP A 98 9.69 3.50 3.05
CA ASP A 98 9.56 4.20 4.32
C ASP A 98 8.17 4.77 4.61
N GLU A 99 7.21 4.56 3.73
CA GLU A 99 5.86 5.08 3.93
C GLU A 99 4.86 3.95 4.14
N LEU A 100 3.87 4.20 4.99
CA LEU A 100 2.80 3.25 5.27
C LEU A 100 1.45 3.94 5.07
N SER A 101 0.50 3.21 4.49
CA SER A 101 -0.88 3.62 4.41
C SER A 101 -1.69 2.62 5.23
N ILE A 102 -1.96 2.96 6.48
CA ILE A 102 -2.64 2.07 7.43
C ILE A 102 -3.62 2.88 8.27
N GLY A 103 -4.63 2.17 8.78
CA GLY A 103 -5.60 2.78 9.67
C GLY A 103 -6.89 3.14 8.95
N MET A 104 -7.98 2.68 9.53
CA MET A 104 -9.33 3.00 9.11
C MET A 104 -10.12 3.40 10.35
N SER A 105 -11.40 3.75 10.20
CA SER A 105 -12.17 4.25 11.34
C SER A 105 -12.19 3.31 12.54
N GLY A 106 -12.01 2.01 12.33
CA GLY A 106 -12.01 1.04 13.43
C GLY A 106 -10.69 0.86 14.15
N ASP A 107 -9.56 1.29 13.55
CA ASP A 107 -8.24 1.01 14.12
C ASP A 107 -7.24 2.15 13.94
N TYR A 108 -7.70 3.35 13.61
CA TYR A 108 -6.78 4.46 13.29
C TYR A 108 -5.90 4.85 14.48
N GLU A 109 -6.40 4.75 15.71
CA GLU A 109 -5.60 5.11 16.87
C GLU A 109 -4.38 4.21 17.02
N LYS A 110 -4.55 2.92 16.78
CA LYS A 110 -3.45 1.96 16.80
C LYS A 110 -2.48 2.21 15.67
N ALA A 111 -3.00 2.60 14.49
CA ALA A 111 -2.16 2.89 13.33
C ALA A 111 -1.27 4.11 13.57
N LEU A 112 -1.75 5.09 14.35
CA LEU A 112 -0.99 6.31 14.62
C LEU A 112 0.37 6.02 15.27
N GLN A 113 0.50 4.93 16.01
CA GLN A 113 1.75 4.55 16.66
C GLN A 113 2.85 4.21 15.65
N PHE A 114 2.50 3.95 14.41
CA PHE A 114 3.45 3.57 13.36
C PHE A 114 3.79 4.72 12.42
N ASN A 115 3.36 5.95 12.76
CA ASN A 115 3.64 7.16 11.98
C ASN A 115 3.33 6.98 10.49
N PRO A 116 2.08 6.63 10.14
CA PRO A 116 1.73 6.37 8.75
C PRO A 116 1.73 7.66 7.92
N ALA A 117 1.99 7.51 6.63
CA ALA A 117 1.84 8.62 5.68
C ALA A 117 0.38 8.95 5.44
N TYR A 118 -0.50 7.93 5.46
CA TYR A 118 -1.93 8.12 5.21
C TYR A 118 -2.76 7.26 6.13
N ILE A 119 -3.91 7.81 6.56
CA ILE A 119 -4.95 7.12 7.31
C ILE A 119 -6.25 7.32 6.55
N ARG A 120 -7.04 6.25 6.41
CA ARG A 120 -8.30 6.31 5.69
C ARG A 120 -9.46 6.17 6.68
N LEU A 121 -10.32 7.20 6.75
CA LEU A 121 -11.47 7.22 7.65
C LEU A 121 -12.75 7.37 6.83
N GLY A 122 -13.62 6.36 6.89
CA GLY A 122 -14.81 6.31 6.06
C GLY A 122 -14.44 6.31 4.59
N THR A 123 -15.01 7.23 3.81
CA THR A 123 -14.65 7.41 2.42
C THR A 123 -13.62 8.53 2.22
N ILE A 124 -13.14 9.12 3.31
CA ILE A 124 -12.23 10.26 3.27
C ILE A 124 -10.81 9.76 3.50
N LEU A 125 -9.91 10.20 2.64
CA LEU A 125 -8.49 9.89 2.76
C LEU A 125 -7.78 11.13 3.28
N PHE A 126 -7.17 11.02 4.45
CA PHE A 126 -6.40 12.13 5.03
C PHE A 126 -4.97 12.09 4.51
N GLY A 127 -4.44 13.27 4.23
CA GLY A 127 -3.10 13.38 3.72
C GLY A 127 -2.04 13.04 4.75
N LYS A 128 -0.78 13.21 4.33
CA LYS A 128 0.38 12.84 5.12
C LYS A 128 0.37 13.51 6.49
N ARG A 129 0.64 12.75 7.51
CA ARG A 129 0.77 13.27 8.86
C ARG A 129 2.04 14.11 8.98
N LYS A 130 1.91 15.15 9.71
CA LYS A 130 3.04 16.04 10.01
C LYS A 130 3.65 15.68 11.35
#